data_ff682730c9a7374351ba3a2eaeab348a
#
_entry.id   ff682730c9a7374351ba3a2eaeab348a
#
_cell.length_a   1.000
_cell.length_b   1.000
_cell.length_c   1.000
_cell.angle_alpha   90.00
_cell.angle_beta   90.00
_cell.angle_gamma   90.00
#
_symmetry.space_group_name_H-M   'P 1'
#
loop_
_entity.id
_entity.type
_entity.pdbx_description
1 polymer ?
#
loop_
_entity_poly.entity_id
_entity_poly.type
_entity_poly.pdbx_seq_one_letter_code
_entity_poly.pdbx_strand_id
1 'polypeptide(L)'
;MSKPDRCVFGGPTKPNGNCTVAGDDGLPVQCVGPWAKDKHDYLRRYVEATKAARSKFLTPSGGRPAGGAAYVELFAGPGRARIRTSGELIPGSPFIAIEHAGAPFSRIVLAERDKANVAALLKRTDALDGRVRIVSGDCNERIDEIVAQIPEHGLNIALVDPYGLGPLRFQTLRKLASMKRMDLVIHFPTMDIKRNLGRAGGFITRFLGTERWRDVVKKPEDVVKLVEILRSQLAAFGYEQEKVRDLPIKQSTNAVMYHLIYATKDRLGNKIWDTIARTTAQGQRGLF
;
A
#
# COMPACT_ATOMS: atom_id res chain seq x y z
N MET A 1 -17.25 23.24 0.96
CA MET A 1 -17.02 23.10 2.42
C MET A 1 -15.54 23.29 2.67
N SER A 2 -15.14 24.28 3.47
CA SER A 2 -13.77 24.47 3.93
C SER A 2 -13.34 23.24 4.72
N LYS A 3 -12.14 22.71 4.45
CA LYS A 3 -11.56 21.65 5.27
C LYS A 3 -11.41 22.18 6.68
N PRO A 4 -11.73 21.40 7.72
CA PRO A 4 -11.51 21.86 9.07
C PRO A 4 -10.01 22.10 9.29
N ASP A 5 -9.66 23.28 9.80
CA ASP A 5 -8.27 23.68 10.06
C ASP A 5 -7.60 22.79 11.12
N ARG A 6 -8.39 22.02 11.87
CA ARG A 6 -7.93 21.09 12.90
C ARG A 6 -8.54 19.72 12.74
N CYS A 7 -7.74 18.72 13.03
CA CYS A 7 -8.17 17.34 13.19
C CYS A 7 -9.17 17.20 14.35
N VAL A 8 -10.08 16.24 14.29
CA VAL A 8 -11.07 15.96 15.38
C VAL A 8 -10.40 15.70 16.74
N PHE A 9 -9.13 15.39 16.79
CA PHE A 9 -8.34 15.22 18.02
C PHE A 9 -7.43 16.43 18.33
N GLY A 10 -7.68 17.59 17.73
CA GLY A 10 -6.96 18.83 18.02
C GLY A 10 -5.59 18.99 17.35
N GLY A 11 -5.11 17.97 16.63
CA GLY A 11 -3.82 18.03 15.92
C GLY A 11 -3.87 18.91 14.66
N PRO A 12 -2.72 19.38 14.16
CA PRO A 12 -2.64 20.16 12.93
C PRO A 12 -3.06 19.33 11.72
N THR A 13 -3.80 19.94 10.81
CA THR A 13 -4.17 19.32 9.53
C THR A 13 -3.22 19.81 8.44
N LYS A 14 -2.55 18.88 7.76
CA LYS A 14 -1.71 19.19 6.60
C LYS A 14 -2.57 19.64 5.40
N PRO A 15 -1.99 20.35 4.41
CA PRO A 15 -2.74 20.84 3.24
C PRO A 15 -3.50 19.74 2.47
N ASN A 16 -3.01 18.50 2.53
CA ASN A 16 -3.65 17.33 1.92
C ASN A 16 -4.80 16.73 2.78
N GLY A 17 -5.15 17.35 3.91
CA GLY A 17 -6.20 16.90 4.82
C GLY A 17 -5.77 15.82 5.82
N ASN A 18 -4.49 15.43 5.83
CA ASN A 18 -3.97 14.51 6.82
C ASN A 18 -3.73 15.20 8.14
N CYS A 19 -3.98 14.51 9.23
CA CYS A 19 -3.57 14.97 10.55
C CYS A 19 -2.76 13.90 11.28
N THR A 20 -1.88 14.39 12.16
CA THR A 20 -1.05 13.58 13.02
C THR A 20 -1.24 14.09 14.46
N VAL A 21 -1.40 13.18 15.39
CA VAL A 21 -1.58 13.51 16.83
C VAL A 21 -0.62 12.63 17.65
N ALA A 22 -0.46 12.94 18.93
CA ALA A 22 0.31 12.08 19.83
C ALA A 22 -0.43 10.77 20.09
N GLY A 23 0.30 9.66 20.06
CA GLY A 23 -0.13 8.35 20.53
C GLY A 23 -0.01 8.22 22.05
N ASP A 24 -0.36 7.04 22.56
CA ASP A 24 -0.17 6.65 23.98
C ASP A 24 1.32 6.46 24.34
N ASP A 25 2.17 6.25 23.35
CA ASP A 25 3.63 6.17 23.46
C ASP A 25 4.33 7.54 23.31
N GLY A 26 3.56 8.63 23.25
CA GLY A 26 4.06 9.98 23.03
C GLY A 26 4.59 10.26 21.60
N LEU A 27 4.60 9.25 20.73
CA LEU A 27 5.05 9.39 19.35
C LEU A 27 3.88 9.74 18.41
N PRO A 28 4.14 10.37 17.25
CA PRO A 28 3.10 10.69 16.30
C PRO A 28 2.35 9.43 15.82
N VAL A 29 1.02 9.55 15.73
CA VAL A 29 0.13 8.59 15.09
C VAL A 29 -0.71 9.31 14.05
N GLN A 30 -1.03 8.62 12.98
CA GLN A 30 -1.78 9.18 11.87
C GLN A 30 -3.28 9.03 12.07
N CYS A 31 -4.06 10.09 11.83
CA CYS A 31 -5.51 10.01 11.88
C CYS A 31 -6.07 9.45 10.56
N VAL A 32 -6.76 8.32 10.65
CA VAL A 32 -7.32 7.60 9.49
C VAL A 32 -8.82 7.42 9.62
N GLY A 33 -9.50 7.16 8.52
CA GLY A 33 -10.90 6.77 8.52
C GLY A 33 -11.09 5.29 8.90
N PRO A 34 -12.33 4.87 9.26
CA PRO A 34 -12.62 3.49 9.65
C PRO A 34 -12.28 2.45 8.56
N TRP A 35 -12.34 2.83 7.29
CA TRP A 35 -11.95 1.97 6.15
C TRP A 35 -10.47 1.56 6.12
N ALA A 36 -9.62 2.17 6.95
CA ALA A 36 -8.24 1.72 7.12
C ALA A 36 -8.18 0.30 7.71
N LYS A 37 -9.14 -0.08 8.55
CA LYS A 37 -9.25 -1.44 9.10
C LYS A 37 -9.44 -2.48 8.00
N ASP A 38 -10.27 -2.19 6.99
CA ASP A 38 -10.52 -3.10 5.88
C ASP A 38 -9.23 -3.35 5.08
N LYS A 39 -8.48 -2.28 4.75
CA LYS A 39 -7.18 -2.40 4.08
C LYS A 39 -6.20 -3.24 4.91
N HIS A 40 -6.12 -2.98 6.21
CA HIS A 40 -5.25 -3.71 7.12
C HIS A 40 -5.64 -5.18 7.22
N ASP A 41 -6.94 -5.51 7.23
CA ASP A 41 -7.40 -6.88 7.26
C ASP A 41 -7.05 -7.65 5.97
N TYR A 42 -7.23 -7.04 4.80
CA TYR A 42 -6.81 -7.66 3.54
C TYR A 42 -5.29 -7.85 3.47
N LEU A 43 -4.50 -6.87 3.91
CA LEU A 43 -3.05 -6.99 4.00
C LEU A 43 -2.64 -8.13 4.96
N ARG A 44 -3.22 -8.16 6.16
CA ARG A 44 -2.97 -9.19 7.17
C ARG A 44 -3.23 -10.58 6.59
N ARG A 45 -4.42 -10.82 6.04
CA ARG A 45 -4.79 -12.11 5.44
C ARG A 45 -3.85 -12.51 4.32
N TYR A 46 -3.40 -11.55 3.49
CA TYR A 46 -2.47 -11.85 2.41
C TYR A 46 -1.09 -12.23 2.96
N VAL A 47 -0.57 -11.50 3.92
CA VAL A 47 0.70 -11.78 4.57
C VAL A 47 0.67 -13.15 5.26
N GLU A 48 -0.40 -13.48 5.98
CA GLU A 48 -0.60 -14.79 6.61
C GLU A 48 -0.68 -15.92 5.59
N ALA A 49 -1.50 -15.78 4.57
CA ALA A 49 -1.73 -16.82 3.55
C ALA A 49 -0.49 -17.15 2.71
N THR A 50 0.40 -16.17 2.53
CA THR A 50 1.67 -16.36 1.80
C THR A 50 2.81 -16.94 2.64
N LYS A 51 2.58 -17.23 3.94
CA LYS A 51 3.56 -17.78 4.87
C LYS A 51 4.30 -19.01 4.32
N ALA A 52 3.55 -20.01 3.86
CA ALA A 52 4.15 -21.25 3.36
C ALA A 52 4.99 -21.03 2.08
N ALA A 53 4.55 -20.12 1.20
CA ALA A 53 5.33 -19.73 0.04
C ALA A 53 6.64 -19.03 0.45
N ARG A 54 6.56 -18.05 1.37
CA ARG A 54 7.75 -17.34 1.87
C ARG A 54 8.76 -18.26 2.53
N SER A 55 8.31 -19.22 3.35
CA SER A 55 9.21 -20.18 4.03
C SER A 55 10.14 -20.89 3.06
N LYS A 56 9.66 -21.23 1.85
CA LYS A 56 10.48 -21.87 0.81
C LYS A 56 11.61 -20.99 0.29
N PHE A 57 11.44 -19.66 0.36
CA PHE A 57 12.47 -18.71 -0.06
C PHE A 57 13.44 -18.34 1.08
N LEU A 58 13.08 -18.62 2.32
CA LEU A 58 13.90 -18.30 3.50
C LEU A 58 14.91 -19.40 3.84
N THR A 59 14.76 -20.58 3.24
CA THR A 59 15.65 -21.74 3.49
C THR A 59 16.44 -22.06 2.23
N PRO A 60 17.73 -22.39 2.35
CA PRO A 60 18.52 -22.93 1.24
C PRO A 60 17.90 -24.24 0.74
N SER A 61 17.89 -24.47 -0.55
CA SER A 61 17.33 -25.69 -1.15
C SER A 61 18.05 -26.06 -2.42
N GLY A 62 18.34 -27.35 -2.62
CA GLY A 62 18.95 -27.88 -3.86
C GLY A 62 20.32 -27.26 -4.16
N GLY A 63 21.14 -26.98 -3.15
CA GLY A 63 22.46 -26.35 -3.33
C GLY A 63 22.43 -24.86 -3.66
N ARG A 64 21.24 -24.24 -3.61
CA ARG A 64 21.08 -22.79 -3.82
C ARG A 64 20.92 -22.08 -2.48
N PRO A 65 21.51 -20.88 -2.30
CA PRO A 65 21.29 -20.06 -1.11
C PRO A 65 19.83 -19.65 -1.00
N ALA A 66 19.41 -19.24 0.19
CA ALA A 66 18.09 -18.69 0.43
C ALA A 66 17.86 -17.44 -0.45
N GLY A 67 16.74 -17.41 -1.17
CA GLY A 67 16.38 -16.28 -2.04
C GLY A 67 15.92 -15.06 -1.27
N GLY A 68 15.48 -15.25 0.00
CA GLY A 68 14.93 -14.21 0.85
C GLY A 68 13.46 -13.90 0.58
N ALA A 69 12.90 -13.02 1.40
CA ALA A 69 11.57 -12.45 1.21
C ALA A 69 11.54 -11.03 1.78
N ALA A 70 11.02 -10.08 1.02
CA ALA A 70 10.89 -8.71 1.51
C ALA A 70 9.44 -8.24 1.56
N TYR A 71 9.15 -7.43 2.59
CA TYR A 71 8.02 -6.51 2.62
C TYR A 71 8.53 -5.08 2.36
N VAL A 72 7.88 -4.39 1.46
CA VAL A 72 8.25 -3.02 1.07
C VAL A 72 7.03 -2.13 1.23
N GLU A 73 7.20 -0.96 1.83
CA GLU A 73 6.16 0.04 1.92
C GLU A 73 6.69 1.42 1.54
N LEU A 74 6.05 2.07 0.55
CA LEU A 74 6.54 3.34 0.01
C LEU A 74 6.04 4.56 0.79
N PHE A 75 5.03 4.40 1.63
CA PHE A 75 4.37 5.46 2.39
C PHE A 75 4.06 4.95 3.79
N ALA A 76 5.12 4.59 4.54
CA ALA A 76 5.00 3.80 5.76
C ALA A 76 4.31 4.54 6.93
N GLY A 77 4.25 5.87 6.89
CA GLY A 77 3.70 6.66 7.98
C GLY A 77 4.49 6.49 9.29
N PRO A 78 3.88 6.82 10.43
CA PRO A 78 4.54 6.66 11.74
C PRO A 78 4.47 5.24 12.31
N GLY A 79 3.88 4.27 11.59
CA GLY A 79 3.73 2.87 12.04
C GLY A 79 2.49 2.61 12.92
N ARG A 80 1.77 3.64 13.39
CA ARG A 80 0.50 3.51 14.12
C ARG A 80 -0.51 4.55 13.64
N ALA A 81 -1.78 4.23 13.79
CA ALA A 81 -2.87 5.09 13.37
C ALA A 81 -3.94 5.21 14.46
N ARG A 82 -4.73 6.30 14.40
CA ARG A 82 -5.91 6.53 15.23
C ARG A 82 -7.14 6.66 14.34
N ILE A 83 -8.16 5.87 14.61
CA ILE A 83 -9.42 5.92 13.87
C ILE A 83 -10.18 7.19 14.25
N ARG A 84 -10.55 8.02 13.26
CA ARG A 84 -11.20 9.33 13.51
C ARG A 84 -12.55 9.24 14.21
N THR A 85 -13.31 8.17 13.95
CA THR A 85 -14.68 8.01 14.48
C THR A 85 -14.73 7.42 15.89
N SER A 86 -13.81 6.51 16.23
CA SER A 86 -13.80 5.80 17.52
C SER A 86 -12.70 6.27 18.46
N GLY A 87 -11.67 6.96 17.97
CA GLY A 87 -10.48 7.28 18.75
C GLY A 87 -9.53 6.10 18.98
N GLU A 88 -9.88 4.91 18.49
CA GLU A 88 -9.12 3.68 18.67
C GLU A 88 -7.73 3.79 18.03
N LEU A 89 -6.71 3.37 18.77
CA LEU A 89 -5.36 3.22 18.25
C LEU A 89 -5.20 1.83 17.63
N ILE A 90 -4.67 1.79 16.42
CA ILE A 90 -4.43 0.55 15.68
C ILE A 90 -2.99 0.49 15.16
N PRO A 91 -2.42 -0.71 14.96
CA PRO A 91 -1.17 -0.87 14.23
C PRO A 91 -1.30 -0.23 12.83
N GLY A 92 -0.23 0.37 12.34
CA GLY A 92 -0.11 0.75 10.94
C GLY A 92 0.24 -0.46 10.07
N SER A 93 0.14 -0.33 8.76
CA SER A 93 0.46 -1.39 7.80
C SER A 93 1.86 -2.01 7.99
N PRO A 94 2.93 -1.27 8.35
CA PRO A 94 4.22 -1.88 8.64
C PRO A 94 4.15 -2.95 9.74
N PHE A 95 3.43 -2.65 10.83
CA PHE A 95 3.32 -3.58 11.96
C PHE A 95 2.37 -4.75 11.66
N ILE A 96 1.33 -4.54 10.84
CA ILE A 96 0.51 -5.65 10.32
C ILE A 96 1.40 -6.66 9.58
N ALA A 97 2.32 -6.19 8.73
CA ALA A 97 3.22 -7.08 8.00
C ALA A 97 4.26 -7.74 8.92
N ILE A 98 4.75 -7.03 9.94
CA ILE A 98 5.74 -7.56 10.89
C ILE A 98 5.12 -8.62 11.80
N GLU A 99 3.99 -8.32 12.41
CA GLU A 99 3.36 -9.15 13.47
C GLU A 99 2.65 -10.39 12.90
N HIS A 100 2.06 -10.27 11.70
CA HIS A 100 1.25 -11.34 11.10
C HIS A 100 1.98 -12.17 10.04
N ALA A 101 3.28 -11.96 9.85
CA ALA A 101 4.05 -12.69 8.83
C ALA A 101 4.05 -14.21 9.04
N GLY A 102 4.05 -14.67 10.28
CA GLY A 102 4.18 -16.09 10.65
C GLY A 102 5.55 -16.67 10.27
N ALA A 103 5.90 -16.76 8.98
CA ALA A 103 7.28 -16.85 8.50
C ALA A 103 7.79 -15.42 8.31
N PRO A 104 8.81 -14.97 9.06
CA PRO A 104 9.22 -13.58 9.02
C PRO A 104 9.82 -13.21 7.66
N PHE A 105 9.64 -11.96 7.27
CA PHE A 105 10.38 -11.42 6.14
C PHE A 105 11.86 -11.30 6.50
N SER A 106 12.76 -11.68 5.59
CA SER A 106 14.20 -11.49 5.76
C SER A 106 14.62 -10.02 5.63
N ARG A 107 13.76 -9.20 5.01
CA ARG A 107 13.95 -7.77 4.84
C ARG A 107 12.61 -7.05 4.91
N ILE A 108 12.56 -5.91 5.60
CA ILE A 108 11.43 -5.00 5.66
C ILE A 108 11.96 -3.62 5.30
N VAL A 109 11.47 -3.04 4.21
CA VAL A 109 11.90 -1.73 3.70
C VAL A 109 10.76 -0.74 3.82
N LEU A 110 10.91 0.26 4.68
CA LEU A 110 9.89 1.25 4.99
C LEU A 110 10.36 2.63 4.50
N ALA A 111 9.75 3.17 3.46
CA ALA A 111 10.03 4.50 2.98
C ALA A 111 9.02 5.51 3.56
N GLU A 112 9.54 6.60 4.12
CA GLU A 112 8.73 7.68 4.68
C GLU A 112 9.44 9.02 4.50
N ARG A 113 8.69 10.04 4.09
CA ARG A 113 9.23 11.37 3.80
C ARG A 113 9.20 12.30 5.01
N ASP A 114 8.19 12.18 5.84
CA ASP A 114 8.03 13.05 7.00
C ASP A 114 9.01 12.67 8.12
N LYS A 115 9.87 13.59 8.51
CA LYS A 115 10.93 13.36 9.49
C LYS A 115 10.41 12.91 10.86
N ALA A 116 9.24 13.43 11.30
CA ALA A 116 8.65 13.03 12.57
C ALA A 116 8.12 11.58 12.51
N ASN A 117 7.53 11.18 11.37
CA ASN A 117 7.12 9.81 11.14
C ASN A 117 8.32 8.86 11.07
N VAL A 118 9.41 9.26 10.39
CA VAL A 118 10.67 8.51 10.35
C VAL A 118 11.21 8.27 11.76
N ALA A 119 11.27 9.32 12.58
CA ALA A 119 11.73 9.20 13.97
C ALA A 119 10.85 8.26 14.81
N ALA A 120 9.53 8.28 14.58
CA ALA A 120 8.60 7.36 15.23
C ALA A 120 8.79 5.91 14.78
N LEU A 121 8.97 5.68 13.48
CA LEU A 121 9.26 4.35 12.94
C LEU A 121 10.57 3.80 13.53
N LEU A 122 11.64 4.57 13.55
CA LEU A 122 12.91 4.16 14.13
C LEU A 122 12.74 3.67 15.58
N LYS A 123 12.08 4.48 16.41
CA LYS A 123 11.84 4.10 17.81
C LYS A 123 10.95 2.85 17.96
N ARG A 124 9.90 2.74 17.14
CA ARG A 124 8.96 1.61 17.20
C ARG A 124 9.55 0.30 16.65
N THR A 125 10.59 0.38 15.83
CA THR A 125 11.24 -0.78 15.22
C THR A 125 12.61 -1.09 15.82
N ASP A 126 13.06 -0.34 16.82
CA ASP A 126 14.38 -0.47 17.43
C ASP A 126 14.64 -1.87 18.00
N ALA A 127 13.62 -2.49 18.61
CA ALA A 127 13.70 -3.85 19.15
C ALA A 127 13.70 -4.96 18.09
N LEU A 128 13.53 -4.62 16.81
CA LEU A 128 13.51 -5.60 15.71
C LEU A 128 14.93 -5.84 15.20
N ASP A 129 15.30 -7.08 15.06
CA ASP A 129 16.61 -7.69 14.83
C ASP A 129 17.38 -7.25 13.55
N GLY A 130 17.36 -5.99 13.20
CA GLY A 130 18.09 -5.45 12.04
C GLY A 130 17.51 -5.83 10.67
N ARG A 131 16.37 -6.51 10.59
CA ARG A 131 15.68 -6.81 9.33
C ARG A 131 15.00 -5.58 8.74
N VAL A 132 14.67 -4.60 9.59
CA VAL A 132 14.00 -3.36 9.16
C VAL A 132 15.02 -2.36 8.62
N ARG A 133 14.69 -1.76 7.50
CA ARG A 133 15.42 -0.63 6.90
C ARG A 133 14.44 0.50 6.65
N ILE A 134 14.70 1.64 7.26
CA ILE A 134 13.91 2.84 7.05
C ILE A 134 14.66 3.74 6.06
N VAL A 135 14.00 4.04 4.93
CA VAL A 135 14.52 4.94 3.90
C VAL A 135 13.82 6.28 4.07
N SER A 136 14.55 7.26 4.60
CA SER A 136 14.02 8.62 4.82
C SER A 136 14.08 9.42 3.52
N GLY A 137 12.95 10.00 3.11
CA GLY A 137 12.85 10.86 1.94
C GLY A 137 11.69 10.51 1.00
N ASP A 138 11.62 11.22 -0.12
CA ASP A 138 10.62 10.95 -1.16
C ASP A 138 10.92 9.61 -1.84
N CYS A 139 9.99 8.67 -1.78
CA CYS A 139 10.16 7.34 -2.36
C CYS A 139 10.45 7.37 -3.86
N ASN A 140 10.01 8.42 -4.58
CA ASN A 140 10.30 8.56 -6.00
C ASN A 140 11.78 8.90 -6.27
N GLU A 141 12.42 9.63 -5.37
CA GLU A 141 13.84 9.99 -5.45
C GLU A 141 14.73 8.89 -4.87
N ARG A 142 14.20 8.14 -3.91
CA ARG A 142 14.92 7.08 -3.20
C ARG A 142 14.65 5.68 -3.76
N ILE A 143 13.93 5.54 -4.87
CA ILE A 143 13.49 4.23 -5.36
C ILE A 143 14.65 3.28 -5.66
N ASP A 144 15.78 3.77 -6.15
CA ASP A 144 16.94 2.92 -6.43
C ASP A 144 17.57 2.37 -5.13
N GLU A 145 17.64 3.19 -4.09
CA GLU A 145 18.06 2.75 -2.76
C GLU A 145 17.07 1.73 -2.17
N ILE A 146 15.76 1.96 -2.33
CA ILE A 146 14.73 1.04 -1.87
C ILE A 146 14.88 -0.31 -2.56
N VAL A 147 14.98 -0.32 -3.90
CA VAL A 147 15.11 -1.55 -4.70
C VAL A 147 16.39 -2.31 -4.35
N ALA A 148 17.50 -1.62 -4.11
CA ALA A 148 18.77 -2.23 -3.72
C ALA A 148 18.69 -3.00 -2.37
N GLN A 149 17.69 -2.72 -1.53
CA GLN A 149 17.46 -3.43 -0.27
C GLN A 149 16.63 -4.71 -0.43
N ILE A 150 16.01 -4.93 -1.60
CA ILE A 150 15.07 -6.02 -1.84
C ILE A 150 15.80 -7.24 -2.41
N PRO A 151 15.62 -8.45 -1.86
CA PRO A 151 16.22 -9.65 -2.40
C PRO A 151 15.77 -9.90 -3.86
N GLU A 152 16.72 -9.92 -4.80
CA GLU A 152 16.43 -10.07 -6.23
C GLU A 152 15.70 -11.38 -6.55
N HIS A 153 16.11 -12.46 -5.90
CA HIS A 153 15.56 -13.81 -6.10
C HIS A 153 14.49 -14.18 -5.07
N GLY A 154 14.13 -13.23 -4.21
CA GLY A 154 13.17 -13.41 -3.12
C GLY A 154 11.71 -13.40 -3.56
N LEU A 155 10.82 -13.80 -2.65
CA LEU A 155 9.39 -13.57 -2.76
C LEU A 155 9.04 -12.25 -2.07
N ASN A 156 8.75 -11.22 -2.85
CA ASN A 156 8.64 -9.87 -2.36
C ASN A 156 7.21 -9.33 -2.48
N ILE A 157 6.79 -8.53 -1.52
CA ILE A 157 5.47 -7.88 -1.46
C ILE A 157 5.69 -6.38 -1.27
N ALA A 158 5.08 -5.54 -2.09
CA ALA A 158 5.09 -4.10 -1.91
C ALA A 158 3.68 -3.55 -1.68
N LEU A 159 3.50 -2.83 -0.57
CA LEU A 159 2.33 -1.98 -0.33
C LEU A 159 2.64 -0.57 -0.82
N VAL A 160 1.80 -0.07 -1.71
CA VAL A 160 1.88 1.25 -2.30
C VAL A 160 0.62 2.02 -1.93
N ASP A 161 0.68 2.79 -0.84
CA ASP A 161 -0.47 3.45 -0.20
C ASP A 161 -0.31 4.98 -0.14
N PRO A 162 -0.25 5.66 -1.30
CA PRO A 162 -0.07 7.10 -1.32
C PRO A 162 -1.33 7.84 -0.81
N TYR A 163 -1.13 8.98 -0.16
CA TYR A 163 -2.20 9.94 0.11
C TYR A 163 -2.63 10.65 -1.17
N GLY A 164 -3.60 10.11 -1.88
CA GLY A 164 -3.98 10.59 -3.19
C GLY A 164 -2.96 10.24 -4.28
N LEU A 165 -3.16 10.71 -5.51
CA LEU A 165 -2.28 10.38 -6.65
C LEU A 165 -0.96 11.17 -6.68
N GLY A 166 -0.95 12.38 -6.12
CA GLY A 166 0.17 13.31 -6.28
C GLY A 166 1.53 12.79 -5.83
N PRO A 167 1.62 12.06 -4.70
CA PRO A 167 2.90 11.62 -4.16
C PRO A 167 3.61 10.52 -4.95
N LEU A 168 2.92 9.76 -5.81
CA LEU A 168 3.51 8.63 -6.53
C LEU A 168 3.72 8.96 -8.02
N ARG A 169 4.92 8.63 -8.53
CA ARG A 169 5.25 8.64 -9.96
C ARG A 169 5.21 7.23 -10.51
N PHE A 170 4.72 7.04 -11.73
CA PHE A 170 4.71 5.72 -12.41
C PHE A 170 6.10 5.08 -12.49
N GLN A 171 7.14 5.89 -12.67
CA GLN A 171 8.53 5.43 -12.69
C GLN A 171 8.91 4.62 -11.44
N THR A 172 8.43 5.06 -10.26
CA THR A 172 8.64 4.37 -8.98
C THR A 172 7.94 3.01 -8.96
N LEU A 173 6.68 2.99 -9.39
CA LEU A 173 5.93 1.74 -9.53
C LEU A 173 6.57 0.80 -10.54
N ARG A 174 7.04 1.35 -11.68
CA ARG A 174 7.75 0.60 -12.72
C ARG A 174 9.00 -0.10 -12.19
N LYS A 175 9.80 0.57 -11.36
CA LYS A 175 11.01 -0.02 -10.76
C LYS A 175 10.66 -1.25 -9.90
N LEU A 176 9.63 -1.16 -9.05
CA LEU A 176 9.15 -2.31 -8.28
C LEU A 176 8.57 -3.39 -9.21
N ALA A 177 7.74 -3.00 -10.17
CA ALA A 177 7.11 -3.92 -11.10
C ALA A 177 8.10 -4.68 -11.98
N SER A 178 9.29 -4.12 -12.24
CA SER A 178 10.33 -4.79 -13.03
C SER A 178 11.01 -5.95 -12.29
N MET A 179 10.88 -6.06 -10.98
CA MET A 179 11.44 -7.16 -10.21
C MET A 179 10.76 -8.50 -10.55
N LYS A 180 11.53 -9.58 -10.59
CA LYS A 180 11.08 -10.89 -11.05
C LYS A 180 9.89 -11.45 -10.24
N ARG A 181 9.94 -11.32 -8.91
CA ARG A 181 8.90 -11.80 -7.98
C ARG A 181 8.52 -10.67 -7.04
N MET A 182 7.64 -9.81 -7.52
CA MET A 182 7.10 -8.69 -6.75
C MET A 182 5.58 -8.72 -6.84
N ASP A 183 4.92 -8.95 -5.72
CA ASP A 183 3.49 -8.76 -5.59
C ASP A 183 3.22 -7.32 -5.19
N LEU A 184 2.27 -6.68 -5.86
CA LEU A 184 1.91 -5.29 -5.63
C LEU A 184 0.51 -5.20 -5.02
N VAL A 185 0.40 -4.48 -3.92
CA VAL A 185 -0.87 -4.07 -3.32
C VAL A 185 -0.92 -2.55 -3.39
N ILE A 186 -1.76 -2.01 -4.28
CA ILE A 186 -1.77 -0.58 -4.61
C ILE A 186 -3.10 0.03 -4.18
N HIS A 187 -3.04 1.04 -3.32
CA HIS A 187 -4.18 1.90 -3.01
C HIS A 187 -4.44 2.88 -4.15
N PHE A 188 -5.59 2.76 -4.79
CA PHE A 188 -6.03 3.63 -5.87
C PHE A 188 -7.17 4.54 -5.37
N PRO A 189 -6.94 5.83 -5.14
CA PRO A 189 -7.85 6.73 -4.40
C PRO A 189 -9.01 7.25 -5.27
N THR A 190 -9.91 6.35 -5.69
CA THR A 190 -11.01 6.62 -6.63
C THR A 190 -11.87 7.82 -6.22
N MET A 191 -12.27 7.91 -4.95
CA MET A 191 -13.14 8.98 -4.47
C MET A 191 -12.42 10.34 -4.50
N ASP A 192 -11.14 10.36 -4.13
CA ASP A 192 -10.35 11.60 -4.17
C ASP A 192 -10.19 12.12 -5.61
N ILE A 193 -9.93 11.21 -6.55
CA ILE A 193 -9.85 11.55 -7.98
C ILE A 193 -11.18 12.10 -8.48
N LYS A 194 -12.30 11.43 -8.19
CA LYS A 194 -13.64 11.88 -8.60
C LYS A 194 -13.95 13.29 -8.13
N ARG A 195 -13.67 13.58 -6.86
CA ARG A 195 -13.90 14.90 -6.24
C ARG A 195 -13.04 16.02 -6.82
N ASN A 196 -11.86 15.67 -7.30
CA ASN A 196 -10.86 16.63 -7.73
C ASN A 196 -10.52 16.52 -9.23
N LEU A 197 -11.33 15.83 -10.05
CA LEU A 197 -11.00 15.49 -11.43
C LEU A 197 -10.51 16.69 -12.25
N GLY A 198 -11.17 17.85 -12.14
CA GLY A 198 -10.79 19.06 -12.84
C GLY A 198 -9.40 19.63 -12.46
N ARG A 199 -8.84 19.21 -11.31
CA ARG A 199 -7.51 19.64 -10.83
C ARG A 199 -6.49 18.51 -10.81
N ALA A 200 -6.95 17.26 -10.94
CA ALA A 200 -6.13 16.07 -10.76
C ALA A 200 -5.33 15.66 -12.01
N GLY A 201 -5.57 16.28 -13.15
CA GLY A 201 -5.04 15.82 -14.44
C GLY A 201 -3.53 15.59 -14.48
N GLY A 202 -2.74 16.53 -13.97
CA GLY A 202 -1.30 16.36 -13.87
C GLY A 202 -0.86 15.24 -12.91
N PHE A 203 -1.63 15.01 -11.84
CA PHE A 203 -1.37 13.91 -10.90
C PHE A 203 -1.74 12.55 -11.50
N ILE A 204 -2.85 12.47 -12.25
CA ILE A 204 -3.28 11.26 -12.95
C ILE A 204 -2.21 10.85 -13.97
N THR A 205 -1.76 11.79 -14.80
CA THR A 205 -0.68 11.55 -15.77
C THR A 205 0.60 11.06 -15.10
N ARG A 206 0.99 11.70 -14.01
CA ARG A 206 2.20 11.32 -13.28
C ARG A 206 2.10 9.92 -12.67
N PHE A 207 0.94 9.60 -12.09
CA PHE A 207 0.68 8.29 -11.48
C PHE A 207 0.60 7.18 -12.51
N LEU A 208 -0.06 7.42 -13.65
CA LEU A 208 -0.21 6.42 -14.72
C LEU A 208 0.95 6.41 -15.72
N GLY A 209 1.79 7.45 -15.75
CA GLY A 209 2.88 7.57 -16.72
C GLY A 209 2.42 7.78 -18.17
N THR A 210 1.16 8.15 -18.40
CA THR A 210 0.58 8.33 -19.73
C THR A 210 -0.55 9.36 -19.71
N GLU A 211 -0.78 10.00 -20.85
CA GLU A 211 -1.90 10.93 -21.10
C GLU A 211 -3.15 10.22 -21.65
N ARG A 212 -3.08 8.93 -22.00
CA ARG A 212 -4.21 8.16 -22.59
C ARG A 212 -5.48 8.18 -21.75
N TRP A 213 -5.37 8.44 -20.46
CA TRP A 213 -6.51 8.57 -19.57
C TRP A 213 -7.48 9.68 -20.02
N ARG A 214 -6.99 10.73 -20.73
CA ARG A 214 -7.80 11.85 -21.22
C ARG A 214 -8.80 11.41 -22.28
N ASP A 215 -8.51 10.31 -22.98
CA ASP A 215 -9.39 9.80 -24.03
C ASP A 215 -10.61 9.08 -23.43
N VAL A 216 -10.46 8.47 -22.26
CA VAL A 216 -11.46 7.59 -21.64
C VAL A 216 -12.16 8.21 -20.44
N VAL A 217 -11.57 9.20 -19.77
CA VAL A 217 -12.16 9.88 -18.60
C VAL A 217 -12.65 11.27 -19.00
N LYS A 218 -13.96 11.39 -19.16
CA LYS A 218 -14.62 12.66 -19.50
C LYS A 218 -15.43 13.24 -18.34
N LYS A 219 -15.85 12.40 -17.39
CA LYS A 219 -16.66 12.77 -16.23
C LYS A 219 -16.24 11.96 -14.99
N PRO A 220 -16.63 12.35 -13.78
CA PRO A 220 -16.21 11.68 -12.54
C PRO A 220 -16.53 10.17 -12.49
N GLU A 221 -17.61 9.72 -13.13
CA GLU A 221 -18.00 8.30 -13.15
C GLU A 221 -17.00 7.44 -13.93
N ASP A 222 -16.30 8.03 -14.90
CA ASP A 222 -15.31 7.34 -15.74
C ASP A 222 -14.00 7.04 -14.99
N VAL A 223 -13.80 7.57 -13.78
CA VAL A 223 -12.55 7.42 -13.02
C VAL A 223 -12.17 5.95 -12.81
N VAL A 224 -13.15 5.05 -12.72
CA VAL A 224 -12.89 3.60 -12.62
C VAL A 224 -12.12 3.06 -13.83
N LYS A 225 -12.26 3.67 -15.02
CA LYS A 225 -11.53 3.27 -16.25
C LYS A 225 -10.01 3.47 -16.12
N LEU A 226 -9.56 4.32 -15.20
CA LEU A 226 -8.12 4.48 -14.91
C LEU A 226 -7.47 3.20 -14.39
N VAL A 227 -8.24 2.32 -13.74
CA VAL A 227 -7.77 1.01 -13.27
C VAL A 227 -7.34 0.15 -14.46
N GLU A 228 -8.10 0.17 -15.56
CA GLU A 228 -7.76 -0.58 -16.79
C GLU A 228 -6.46 -0.06 -17.43
N ILE A 229 -6.24 1.26 -17.40
CA ILE A 229 -4.98 1.84 -17.87
C ILE A 229 -3.82 1.34 -17.00
N LEU A 230 -3.97 1.34 -15.67
CA LEU A 230 -2.95 0.82 -14.78
C LEU A 230 -2.68 -0.67 -15.02
N ARG A 231 -3.72 -1.49 -15.22
CA ARG A 231 -3.60 -2.91 -15.59
C ARG A 231 -2.78 -3.09 -16.86
N SER A 232 -3.10 -2.34 -17.92
CA SER A 232 -2.37 -2.36 -19.18
C SER A 232 -0.91 -1.96 -19.02
N GLN A 233 -0.62 -0.97 -18.17
CA GLN A 233 0.74 -0.54 -17.88
C GLN A 233 1.53 -1.63 -17.12
N LEU A 234 0.90 -2.31 -16.17
CA LEU A 234 1.54 -3.40 -15.42
C LEU A 234 1.80 -4.63 -16.29
N ALA A 235 0.98 -4.88 -17.30
CA ALA A 235 1.16 -6.01 -18.22
C ALA A 235 2.54 -5.99 -18.91
N ALA A 236 3.08 -4.79 -19.20
CA ALA A 236 4.42 -4.64 -19.78
C ALA A 236 5.56 -5.18 -18.88
N PHE A 237 5.28 -5.46 -17.60
CA PHE A 237 6.24 -5.99 -16.63
C PHE A 237 5.96 -7.45 -16.22
N GLY A 238 5.11 -8.15 -16.99
CA GLY A 238 4.81 -9.57 -16.80
C GLY A 238 3.67 -9.85 -15.83
N TYR A 239 2.84 -8.85 -15.47
CA TYR A 239 1.57 -9.07 -14.79
C TYR A 239 0.51 -9.35 -15.86
N GLU A 240 -0.16 -10.50 -15.79
CA GLU A 240 -1.25 -10.81 -16.72
C GLU A 240 -2.43 -9.85 -16.46
N GLN A 241 -2.78 -9.02 -17.45
CA GLN A 241 -3.73 -7.93 -17.31
C GLN A 241 -5.08 -8.39 -16.71
N GLU A 242 -5.61 -9.53 -17.19
CA GLU A 242 -6.87 -10.10 -16.76
C GLU A 242 -6.80 -10.67 -15.32
N LYS A 243 -5.60 -10.84 -14.80
CA LYS A 243 -5.35 -11.34 -13.44
C LYS A 243 -4.98 -10.24 -12.44
N VAL A 244 -4.79 -9.01 -12.90
CA VAL A 244 -4.70 -7.88 -11.98
C VAL A 244 -6.09 -7.63 -11.40
N ARG A 245 -6.22 -7.80 -10.08
CA ARG A 245 -7.49 -7.68 -9.36
C ARG A 245 -7.68 -6.28 -8.82
N ASP A 246 -8.90 -5.81 -8.80
CA ASP A 246 -9.30 -4.60 -8.07
C ASP A 246 -10.43 -4.93 -7.10
N LEU A 247 -10.24 -4.53 -5.87
CA LEU A 247 -11.20 -4.71 -4.80
C LEU A 247 -11.72 -3.34 -4.36
N PRO A 248 -13.00 -3.02 -4.62
CA PRO A 248 -13.58 -1.76 -4.17
C PRO A 248 -13.78 -1.77 -2.65
N ILE A 249 -13.14 -0.84 -1.97
CA ILE A 249 -13.35 -0.61 -0.53
C ILE A 249 -14.40 0.48 -0.37
N LYS A 250 -15.48 0.15 0.35
CA LYS A 250 -16.67 0.97 0.48
C LYS A 250 -16.81 1.52 1.90
N GLN A 251 -17.47 2.66 2.01
CA GLN A 251 -17.94 3.15 3.31
C GLN A 251 -19.35 2.59 3.63
N SER A 252 -19.85 2.87 4.84
CA SER A 252 -21.16 2.40 5.31
C SER A 252 -22.34 2.79 4.38
N THR A 253 -22.21 3.87 3.62
CA THR A 253 -23.19 4.30 2.61
C THR A 253 -23.07 3.58 1.28
N ASN A 254 -22.28 2.50 1.19
CA ASN A 254 -21.97 1.73 -0.02
C ASN A 254 -21.19 2.51 -1.11
N ALA A 255 -20.76 3.75 -0.85
CA ALA A 255 -19.95 4.51 -1.78
C ALA A 255 -18.50 3.99 -1.79
N VAL A 256 -17.94 3.75 -2.99
CA VAL A 256 -16.56 3.32 -3.16
C VAL A 256 -15.61 4.45 -2.80
N MET A 257 -14.78 4.23 -1.78
CA MET A 257 -13.76 5.17 -1.32
C MET A 257 -12.49 5.07 -2.17
N TYR A 258 -12.03 3.85 -2.37
CA TYR A 258 -10.85 3.55 -3.16
C TYR A 258 -10.91 2.11 -3.68
N HIS A 259 -10.03 1.78 -4.62
CA HIS A 259 -9.79 0.39 -5.01
C HIS A 259 -8.46 -0.07 -4.43
N LEU A 260 -8.43 -1.28 -3.91
CA LEU A 260 -7.21 -1.99 -3.58
C LEU A 260 -6.86 -2.87 -4.78
N ILE A 261 -5.82 -2.46 -5.51
CA ILE A 261 -5.39 -3.16 -6.72
C ILE A 261 -4.30 -4.14 -6.33
N TYR A 262 -4.51 -5.39 -6.65
CA TYR A 262 -3.56 -6.46 -6.45
C TYR A 262 -3.02 -6.96 -7.78
N ALA A 263 -1.69 -7.08 -7.87
CA ALA A 263 -1.02 -7.64 -9.04
C ALA A 263 0.11 -8.59 -8.60
N THR A 264 0.13 -9.76 -9.19
CA THR A 264 1.19 -10.76 -9.01
C THR A 264 1.55 -11.40 -10.35
N LYS A 265 2.78 -11.89 -10.46
CA LYS A 265 3.25 -12.68 -11.61
C LYS A 265 3.10 -14.17 -11.39
N ASP A 266 2.60 -14.59 -10.23
CA ASP A 266 2.48 -15.98 -9.82
C ASP A 266 1.03 -16.44 -9.72
N ARG A 267 0.76 -17.64 -10.27
CA ARG A 267 -0.60 -18.23 -10.24
C ARG A 267 -1.09 -18.53 -8.82
N LEU A 268 -0.19 -18.90 -7.91
CA LEU A 268 -0.57 -19.16 -6.52
C LEU A 268 -0.96 -17.87 -5.81
N GLY A 269 -0.22 -16.77 -6.04
CA GLY A 269 -0.57 -15.46 -5.52
C GLY A 269 -1.98 -15.03 -5.93
N ASN A 270 -2.35 -15.21 -7.21
CA ASN A 270 -3.70 -14.94 -7.70
C ASN A 270 -4.76 -15.79 -6.97
N LYS A 271 -4.54 -17.10 -6.82
CA LYS A 271 -5.48 -17.99 -6.09
C LYS A 271 -5.66 -17.57 -4.63
N ILE A 272 -4.58 -17.21 -3.96
CA ILE A 272 -4.61 -16.72 -2.58
C ILE A 272 -5.45 -15.44 -2.50
N TRP A 273 -5.18 -14.48 -3.37
CA TRP A 273 -5.91 -13.22 -3.37
C TRP A 273 -7.41 -13.41 -3.69
N ASP A 274 -7.72 -14.20 -4.70
CA ASP A 274 -9.11 -14.51 -5.06
C ASP A 274 -9.88 -15.14 -3.87
N THR A 275 -9.21 -15.98 -3.08
CA THR A 275 -9.81 -16.54 -1.85
C THR A 275 -10.06 -15.47 -0.79
N ILE A 276 -9.09 -14.57 -0.59
CA ILE A 276 -9.18 -13.48 0.39
C ILE A 276 -10.27 -12.49 0.00
N ALA A 277 -10.32 -12.11 -1.28
CA ALA A 277 -11.27 -11.11 -1.78
C ALA A 277 -12.74 -11.56 -1.74
N ARG A 278 -13.02 -12.88 -1.72
CA ARG A 278 -14.38 -13.43 -1.58
C ARG A 278 -15.00 -13.18 -0.22
N THR A 279 -14.24 -12.80 0.77
CA THR A 279 -14.73 -12.54 2.12
C THR A 279 -14.45 -11.09 2.48
N THR A 280 -15.48 -10.34 2.86
CA THR A 280 -15.32 -8.95 3.31
C THR A 280 -14.48 -8.90 4.59
N ALA A 281 -13.97 -7.72 4.93
CA ALA A 281 -13.23 -7.51 6.18
C ALA A 281 -14.08 -7.83 7.45
N GLN A 282 -15.42 -7.80 7.32
CA GLN A 282 -16.37 -8.16 8.36
C GLN A 282 -16.73 -9.65 8.37
N GLY A 283 -16.04 -10.48 7.57
CA GLY A 283 -16.25 -11.93 7.53
C GLY A 283 -17.47 -12.40 6.70
N GLN A 284 -18.19 -11.49 6.04
CA GLN A 284 -19.29 -11.85 5.15
C GLN A 284 -18.76 -12.32 3.79
N ARG A 285 -19.38 -13.35 3.20
CA ARG A 285 -19.08 -13.72 1.81
C ARG A 285 -19.57 -12.62 0.88
N GLY A 286 -18.65 -12.04 0.10
CA GLY A 286 -19.01 -11.10 -0.95
C GLY A 286 -19.84 -11.81 -2.03
N LEU A 287 -20.96 -11.23 -2.39
CA LEU A 287 -21.71 -11.62 -3.60
C LEU A 287 -20.96 -10.98 -4.79
N PHE A 288 -20.12 -11.77 -5.48
CA PHE A 288 -19.51 -11.42 -6.76
C PHE A 288 -19.99 -12.39 -7.83
#